data_7e287a10f9d8c9841560e66499d0b438
#
_entry.id   7e287a10f9d8c9841560e66499d0b438
#
_cell.length_a   1.000
_cell.length_b   1.000
_cell.length_c   1.000
_cell.angle_alpha   90.00
_cell.angle_beta   90.00
_cell.angle_gamma   90.00
#
_symmetry.space_group_name_H-M   'P 1'
#
loop_
_entity.id
_entity.type
_entity.pdbx_description
1 polymer ?
#
loop_
_entity_poly.entity_id
_entity_poly.type
_entity_poly.pdbx_seq_one_letter_code
_entity_poly.pdbx_strand_id
1 'polypeptide(L)' 'MHRRTPEESARLGRIARVVRRAEMVFEDAAAALRWVQTPNASLGEVSPLSLLHTEIGESAVLDALGRIEHGVFS' A
#
# COMPACT_ATOMS: atom_id res chain seq x y z
N MET A 1 -6.43 29.45 -3.65
CA MET A 1 -5.63 28.24 -3.75
C MET A 1 -6.05 27.24 -2.68
N HIS A 2 -6.32 26.02 -3.09
CA HIS A 2 -6.75 25.00 -2.15
C HIS A 2 -5.56 24.47 -1.34
N ARG A 3 -5.75 24.34 -0.05
CA ARG A 3 -4.71 23.83 0.85
C ARG A 3 -5.15 22.48 1.40
N ARG A 4 -4.28 21.49 1.33
CA ARG A 4 -4.59 20.17 1.87
C ARG A 4 -4.69 20.21 3.38
N THR A 5 -5.59 19.42 3.91
CA THR A 5 -5.67 19.23 5.36
C THR A 5 -4.50 18.36 5.82
N PRO A 6 -4.16 18.41 7.12
CA PRO A 6 -3.13 17.50 7.64
C PRO A 6 -3.46 16.04 7.41
N GLU A 7 -4.75 15.66 7.46
CA GLU A 7 -5.16 14.28 7.21
C GLU A 7 -4.91 13.87 5.76
N GLU A 8 -5.21 14.77 4.81
CA GLU A 8 -4.96 14.50 3.41
C GLU A 8 -3.47 14.34 3.14
N SER A 9 -2.65 15.20 3.74
CA SER A 9 -1.21 15.12 3.58
C SER A 9 -0.64 13.83 4.16
N ALA A 10 -1.14 13.43 5.33
CA ALA A 10 -0.70 12.19 5.96
C ALA A 10 -1.09 10.97 5.12
N ARG A 11 -2.30 10.99 4.54
CA ARG A 11 -2.74 9.91 3.69
C ARG A 11 -1.89 9.80 2.42
N LEU A 12 -1.59 10.93 1.81
CA LEU A 12 -0.73 10.95 0.62
C LEU A 12 0.65 10.40 0.94
N GLY A 13 1.18 10.73 2.11
CA GLY A 13 2.46 10.19 2.55
C GLY A 13 2.42 8.68 2.69
N ARG A 14 1.34 8.15 3.26
CA ARG A 14 1.18 6.69 3.38
C ARG A 14 1.08 6.02 2.01
N ILE A 15 0.32 6.63 1.10
CA ILE A 15 0.19 6.11 -0.26
C ILE A 15 1.56 6.08 -0.94
N ALA A 16 2.31 7.17 -0.85
CA ALA A 16 3.61 7.26 -1.49
C ALA A 16 4.57 6.19 -0.96
N ARG A 17 4.60 6.00 0.36
CA ARG A 17 5.48 4.99 0.96
C ARG A 17 5.13 3.58 0.49
N VAL A 18 3.84 3.27 0.46
CA VAL A 18 3.38 1.94 0.05
C VAL A 18 3.64 1.70 -1.44
N VAL A 19 3.35 2.68 -2.28
CA VAL A 19 3.58 2.54 -3.72
C VAL A 19 5.06 2.34 -4.01
N ARG A 20 5.92 3.11 -3.35
CA ARG A 20 7.38 2.93 -3.51
C ARG A 20 7.82 1.54 -3.11
N ARG A 21 7.32 1.06 -1.97
CA ARG A 21 7.67 -0.28 -1.51
C ARG A 21 7.18 -1.34 -2.48
N ALA A 22 5.95 -1.17 -2.97
CA ALA A 22 5.39 -2.10 -3.95
C ALA A 22 6.21 -2.12 -5.23
N GLU A 23 6.66 -0.96 -5.69
CA GLU A 23 7.51 -0.89 -6.88
C GLU A 23 8.81 -1.67 -6.69
N MET A 24 9.39 -1.60 -5.49
CA MET A 24 10.58 -2.35 -5.18
C MET A 24 10.31 -3.86 -5.16
N VAL A 25 9.19 -4.25 -4.61
CA VAL A 25 8.83 -5.67 -4.50
C VAL A 25 8.54 -6.29 -5.87
N PHE A 26 7.75 -5.58 -6.69
CA PHE A 26 7.34 -6.10 -8.00
C PHE A 26 8.32 -5.73 -9.12
N GLU A 27 9.20 -4.78 -8.88
CA GLU A 27 10.15 -4.26 -9.87
C GLU A 27 9.46 -3.74 -11.12
N ASP A 28 8.25 -3.20 -10.95
CA ASP A 28 7.41 -2.73 -12.04
C ASP A 28 6.38 -1.76 -11.48
N ALA A 29 6.40 -0.52 -11.93
CA ALA A 29 5.49 0.51 -11.44
C ALA A 29 4.04 0.17 -11.78
N ALA A 30 3.77 -0.35 -12.97
CA ALA A 30 2.41 -0.69 -13.36
C ALA A 30 1.85 -1.83 -12.51
N ALA A 31 2.67 -2.83 -12.22
CA ALA A 31 2.25 -3.95 -11.37
C ALA A 31 1.97 -3.46 -9.96
N ALA A 32 2.81 -2.55 -9.45
CA ALA A 32 2.61 -2.00 -8.12
C ALA A 32 1.28 -1.23 -8.02
N LEU A 33 0.99 -0.42 -9.03
CA LEU A 33 -0.26 0.33 -9.04
C LEU A 33 -1.48 -0.59 -9.13
N ARG A 34 -1.40 -1.64 -9.93
CA ARG A 34 -2.49 -2.62 -10.00
C ARG A 34 -2.70 -3.30 -8.66
N TRP A 35 -1.60 -3.68 -8.02
CA TRP A 35 -1.68 -4.40 -6.75
C TRP A 35 -2.38 -3.56 -5.67
N VAL A 36 -2.02 -2.28 -5.55
CA VAL A 36 -2.60 -1.44 -4.50
C VAL A 36 -4.08 -1.15 -4.74
N GLN A 37 -4.54 -1.28 -5.96
CA GLN A 37 -5.94 -1.00 -6.32
C GLN A 37 -6.81 -2.25 -6.39
N THR A 38 -6.25 -3.42 -6.21
CA THR A 38 -6.97 -4.68 -6.35
C THR A 38 -7.30 -5.25 -4.98
N PRO A 39 -8.54 -5.72 -4.76
CA PRO A 39 -8.88 -6.38 -3.50
C PRO A 39 -7.94 -7.55 -3.23
N ASN A 40 -7.55 -7.70 -1.97
CA ASN A 40 -6.52 -8.63 -1.58
C ASN A 40 -7.05 -9.53 -0.46
N ALA A 41 -7.03 -10.84 -0.69
CA ALA A 41 -7.56 -11.80 0.27
C ALA A 41 -6.84 -11.72 1.62
N SER A 42 -5.54 -11.46 1.62
CA SER A 42 -4.78 -11.38 2.87
C SER A 42 -5.09 -10.12 3.66
N LEU A 43 -5.83 -9.19 3.07
CA LEU A 43 -6.22 -7.94 3.72
C LEU A 43 -7.73 -7.86 3.94
N GLY A 44 -8.43 -8.99 3.92
CA GLY A 44 -9.86 -9.01 4.13
C GLY A 44 -10.67 -8.66 2.90
N GLU A 45 -10.14 -8.95 1.72
CA GLU A 45 -10.82 -8.73 0.44
C GLU A 45 -11.05 -7.26 0.12
N VAL A 46 -10.24 -6.38 0.69
CA VAL A 46 -10.26 -4.95 0.35
C VAL A 46 -8.95 -4.59 -0.32
N SER A 47 -8.97 -3.50 -1.08
CA SER A 47 -7.74 -3.06 -1.75
C SER A 47 -6.77 -2.49 -0.73
N PRO A 48 -5.47 -2.69 -0.94
CA PRO A 48 -4.47 -2.05 -0.08
C PRO A 48 -4.67 -0.54 0.03
N LEU A 49 -5.01 0.10 -1.10
CA LEU A 49 -5.20 1.55 -1.12
C LEU A 49 -6.28 1.99 -0.14
N SER A 50 -7.36 1.22 -0.01
CA SER A 50 -8.47 1.58 0.87
C SER A 50 -8.11 1.54 2.34
N LEU A 51 -7.00 0.91 2.69
CA LEU A 51 -6.54 0.82 4.09
C LEU A 51 -5.60 1.94 4.49
N LEU A 52 -5.17 2.78 3.55
CA LEU A 52 -4.11 3.75 3.80
C LEU A 52 -4.60 5.05 4.44
N HIS A 53 -5.82 5.07 4.93
CA HIS A 53 -6.31 6.22 5.69
C HIS A 53 -5.91 6.14 7.17
N THR A 54 -5.25 5.05 7.60
CA THR A 54 -4.74 4.92 8.97
C THR A 54 -3.34 4.33 8.96
N GLU A 55 -2.59 4.58 10.04
CA GLU A 55 -1.26 4.00 10.20
C GLU A 55 -1.34 2.48 10.38
N ILE A 56 -2.37 2.00 11.06
CA ILE A 56 -2.56 0.56 11.24
C ILE A 56 -2.77 -0.11 9.88
N GLY A 57 -3.58 0.53 9.02
CA GLY A 57 -3.79 0.02 7.67
C GLY A 57 -2.51 0.02 6.85
N GLU A 58 -1.71 1.07 6.95
CA GLU A 58 -0.42 1.12 6.27
C GLU A 58 0.47 -0.04 6.71
N SER A 59 0.53 -0.29 8.01
CA SER A 59 1.34 -1.38 8.55
C SER A 59 0.91 -2.72 7.99
N ALA A 60 -0.40 -2.95 7.92
CA ALA A 60 -0.95 -4.20 7.37
C ALA A 60 -0.56 -4.38 5.91
N VAL A 61 -0.60 -3.30 5.13
CA VAL A 61 -0.24 -3.35 3.72
C VAL A 61 1.26 -3.62 3.55
N LEU A 62 2.09 -2.96 4.35
CA LEU A 62 3.53 -3.19 4.28
C LEU A 62 3.89 -4.62 4.69
N ASP A 63 3.19 -5.18 5.67
CA ASP A 63 3.37 -6.58 6.05
C ASP A 63 3.02 -7.51 4.89
N ALA A 64 1.93 -7.23 4.19
CA ALA A 64 1.53 -8.04 3.04
C ALA A 64 2.60 -8.00 1.95
N LEU A 65 3.15 -6.80 1.68
CA LEU A 65 4.25 -6.68 0.71
C LEU A 65 5.50 -7.42 1.17
N GLY A 66 5.79 -7.37 2.47
CA GLY A 66 6.93 -8.11 3.01
C GLY A 66 6.80 -9.60 2.82
N ARG A 67 5.59 -10.14 2.99
CA ARG A 67 5.35 -11.57 2.76
C ARG A 67 5.55 -11.94 1.30
N ILE A 68 5.15 -11.08 0.38
CA ILE A 68 5.37 -11.31 -1.04
C ILE A 68 6.86 -11.27 -1.35
N GLU A 69 7.56 -10.26 -0.83
CA GLU A 69 8.99 -10.07 -1.09
C GLU A 69 9.83 -11.23 -0.58
N HIS A 70 9.52 -11.71 0.61
CA HIS A 70 10.29 -12.80 1.22
C HIS A 70 9.78 -14.17 0.77
N GLY A 71 8.78 -14.18 -0.07
CA GLY A 71 8.31 -15.37 -0.69
C GLY A 71 7.39 -16.19 0.17
N VAL A 72 6.80 -17.17 -0.45
CA VAL A 72 5.84 -18.05 0.20
C VAL A 72 6.51 -19.22 0.89
N PHE A 73 7.81 -19.22 0.92
CA PHE A 73 8.59 -20.32 1.45
C PHE A 73 9.00 -20.16 2.88
N SER A 74 8.69 -19.08 3.42
CA SER A 74 9.02 -18.82 4.83
C SER A 74 8.08 -19.55 5.76
#